data_3a2e1b495395863bba51b216660d31c0
#
_entry.id   3a2e1b495395863bba51b216660d31c0
#
_cell.length_a   1.000
_cell.length_b   1.000
_cell.length_c   1.000
_cell.angle_alpha   90.00
_cell.angle_beta   90.00
_cell.angle_gamma   90.00
#
_symmetry.space_group_name_H-M   'P 1'
#
loop_
_entity.id
_entity.type
_entity.pdbx_description
1 polymer ?
#
loop_
_entity_poly.entity_id
_entity_poly.type
_entity_poly.pdbx_seq_one_letter_code
_entity_poly.pdbx_strand_id
1 'polypeptide(L)'
;MEKLNTHQIEELLFFEKNSDEQIIKPMIDMLEQQISYMIPEMRYKLALKDHNRLSQIAHSLKSSALQLGLKKVADICLTLETEGRRNTEFAFEPLIFDLQIELRESITELSIYLKKTKQIAS
;
A
#
# COMPACT_ATOMS: atom_id res chain seq x y z
N MET A 1 1.31 -8.22 -14.84
CA MET A 1 1.99 -7.20 -14.01
C MET A 1 2.16 -7.71 -12.60
N GLU A 2 3.36 -7.67 -12.09
CA GLU A 2 3.63 -8.17 -10.75
C GLU A 2 3.05 -7.23 -9.69
N LYS A 3 2.31 -7.80 -8.75
CA LYS A 3 1.74 -7.04 -7.62
C LYS A 3 2.76 -6.79 -6.52
N LEU A 4 3.74 -7.70 -6.38
CA LEU A 4 4.70 -7.67 -5.30
C LEU A 4 6.11 -7.42 -5.82
N ASN A 5 6.87 -6.64 -5.06
CA ASN A 5 8.31 -6.52 -5.21
C ASN A 5 8.96 -7.56 -4.29
N THR A 6 9.26 -8.74 -4.83
CA THR A 6 9.79 -9.85 -4.05
C THR A 6 11.17 -9.55 -3.46
N HIS A 7 11.97 -8.76 -4.15
CA HIS A 7 13.28 -8.34 -3.64
C HIS A 7 13.13 -7.58 -2.32
N GLN A 8 12.21 -6.62 -2.28
CA GLN A 8 11.95 -5.85 -1.06
C GLN A 8 11.44 -6.75 0.07
N ILE A 9 10.56 -7.69 -0.25
CA ILE A 9 10.03 -8.62 0.76
C ILE A 9 11.15 -9.51 1.28
N GLU A 10 12.01 -10.01 0.42
CA GLU A 10 13.15 -10.83 0.82
C GLU A 10 14.12 -10.08 1.73
N GLU A 11 14.34 -8.78 1.48
CA GLU A 11 15.15 -7.95 2.36
C GLU A 11 14.53 -7.84 3.76
N LEU A 12 13.21 -7.66 3.83
CA LEU A 12 12.51 -7.63 5.11
C LEU A 12 12.60 -8.96 5.83
N LEU A 13 12.44 -10.07 5.10
CA LEU A 13 12.57 -11.42 5.67
C LEU A 13 13.99 -11.66 6.20
N PHE A 14 14.99 -11.25 5.45
CA PHE A 14 16.38 -11.36 5.88
C PHE A 14 16.63 -10.58 7.17
N PHE A 15 16.14 -9.35 7.23
CA PHE A 15 16.29 -8.50 8.42
C PHE A 15 15.58 -9.12 9.62
N GLU A 16 14.34 -9.60 9.43
CA GLU A 16 13.56 -10.23 10.49
C GLU A 16 14.27 -11.48 11.04
N LYS A 17 14.80 -12.31 10.15
CA LYS A 17 15.52 -13.53 10.52
C LYS A 17 16.76 -13.23 11.36
N ASN A 18 17.46 -12.12 11.08
CA ASN A 18 18.72 -11.79 11.74
C ASN A 18 18.56 -10.89 12.98
N SER A 19 17.34 -10.45 13.30
CA SER A 19 17.09 -9.55 14.43
C SER A 19 16.31 -10.19 15.58
N ASP A 20 15.83 -11.42 15.41
CA ASP A 20 14.95 -12.12 16.35
C ASP A 20 13.65 -11.38 16.64
N GLU A 21 13.27 -10.41 15.81
CA GLU A 21 12.04 -9.63 15.96
C GLU A 21 11.10 -9.90 14.80
N GLN A 22 9.80 -9.94 15.11
CA GLN A 22 8.78 -9.93 14.05
C GLN A 22 8.62 -8.50 13.56
N ILE A 23 8.86 -8.27 12.27
CA ILE A 23 8.82 -6.95 11.66
C ILE A 23 7.65 -6.85 10.68
N ILE A 24 7.50 -7.88 9.84
CA ILE A 24 6.55 -7.84 8.72
C ILE A 24 5.10 -7.84 9.19
N LYS A 25 4.76 -8.72 10.13
CA LYS A 25 3.39 -8.80 10.62
C LYS A 25 2.91 -7.48 11.24
N PRO A 26 3.69 -6.83 12.14
CA PRO A 26 3.31 -5.51 12.63
C PRO A 26 3.15 -4.47 11.51
N MET A 27 3.98 -4.53 10.48
CA MET A 27 3.86 -3.60 9.35
C MET A 27 2.55 -3.81 8.60
N ILE A 28 2.14 -5.07 8.38
CA ILE A 28 0.86 -5.38 7.74
C ILE A 28 -0.29 -4.88 8.61
N ASP A 29 -0.24 -5.14 9.92
CA ASP A 29 -1.28 -4.70 10.86
C ASP A 29 -1.41 -3.18 10.84
N MET A 30 -0.30 -2.45 10.82
CA MET A 30 -0.30 -0.99 10.72
C MET A 30 -0.90 -0.51 9.41
N LEU A 31 -0.56 -1.17 8.31
CA LEU A 31 -1.13 -0.83 7.00
C LEU A 31 -2.64 -1.03 7.00
N GLU A 32 -3.13 -2.12 7.54
CA GLU A 32 -4.57 -2.38 7.62
C GLU A 32 -5.28 -1.32 8.45
N GLN A 33 -4.69 -0.87 9.55
CA GLN A 33 -5.22 0.23 10.34
C GLN A 33 -5.25 1.53 9.54
N GLN A 34 -4.17 1.84 8.83
CA GLN A 34 -4.10 3.04 7.98
C GLN A 34 -5.18 3.03 6.91
N ILE A 35 -5.39 1.90 6.26
CA ILE A 35 -6.41 1.76 5.21
C ILE A 35 -7.80 2.08 5.75
N SER A 36 -8.10 1.63 6.96
CA SER A 36 -9.44 1.77 7.54
C SER A 36 -9.88 3.23 7.70
N TYR A 37 -8.93 4.16 7.87
CA TYR A 37 -9.26 5.58 7.95
C TYR A 37 -8.79 6.40 6.74
N MET A 38 -7.71 6.01 6.08
CA MET A 38 -7.17 6.78 4.94
C MET A 38 -8.08 6.74 3.71
N ILE A 39 -8.67 5.59 3.41
CA ILE A 39 -9.56 5.48 2.26
C ILE A 39 -10.81 6.35 2.44
N PRO A 40 -11.54 6.26 3.57
CA PRO A 40 -12.65 7.18 3.80
C PRO A 40 -12.23 8.65 3.80
N GLU A 41 -11.05 8.96 4.35
CA GLU A 41 -10.54 10.33 4.37
C GLU A 41 -10.27 10.85 2.96
N MET A 42 -9.69 10.01 2.09
CA MET A 42 -9.49 10.39 0.68
C MET A 42 -10.83 10.78 0.03
N ARG A 43 -11.88 9.98 0.23
CA ARG A 43 -13.19 10.25 -0.33
C ARG A 43 -13.80 11.54 0.23
N TYR A 44 -13.59 11.77 1.53
CA TYR A 44 -14.07 12.98 2.17
C TYR A 44 -13.37 14.21 1.60
N LYS A 45 -12.04 14.16 1.47
CA LYS A 45 -11.28 15.28 0.90
C LYS A 45 -11.60 15.49 -0.57
N LEU A 46 -11.87 14.41 -1.30
CA LEU A 46 -12.32 14.52 -2.68
C LEU A 46 -13.68 15.26 -2.76
N ALA A 47 -14.60 14.91 -1.88
CA ALA A 47 -15.90 15.57 -1.82
C ALA A 47 -15.78 17.06 -1.53
N LEU A 48 -14.79 17.45 -0.74
CA LEU A 48 -14.48 18.85 -0.43
C LEU A 48 -13.64 19.53 -1.52
N LYS A 49 -13.26 18.81 -2.56
CA LYS A 49 -12.35 19.28 -3.61
C LYS A 49 -10.98 19.69 -3.07
N ASP A 50 -10.58 19.12 -1.96
CA ASP A 50 -9.25 19.33 -1.37
C ASP A 50 -8.27 18.31 -1.95
N HIS A 51 -7.89 18.54 -3.19
CA HIS A 51 -7.01 17.64 -3.94
C HIS A 51 -5.60 17.59 -3.37
N ASN A 52 -5.15 18.70 -2.77
CA ASN A 52 -3.84 18.74 -2.15
C ASN A 52 -3.77 17.79 -0.95
N ARG A 53 -4.80 17.78 -0.12
CA ARG A 53 -4.85 16.87 1.02
C ARG A 53 -4.98 15.42 0.56
N LEU A 54 -5.77 15.16 -0.48
CA LEU A 54 -5.88 13.84 -1.08
C LEU A 54 -4.50 13.35 -1.54
N SER A 55 -3.73 14.21 -2.18
CA SER A 55 -2.37 13.92 -2.62
C SER A 55 -1.46 13.51 -1.45
N GLN A 56 -1.55 14.22 -0.31
CA GLN A 56 -0.75 13.93 0.87
C GLN A 56 -1.10 12.56 1.47
N ILE A 57 -2.38 12.23 1.50
CA ILE A 57 -2.84 10.92 2.00
C ILE A 57 -2.30 9.82 1.10
N ALA A 58 -2.41 9.99 -0.22
CA ALA A 58 -1.90 9.03 -1.19
C ALA A 58 -0.39 8.85 -1.05
N HIS A 59 0.36 9.92 -0.77
CA HIS A 59 1.80 9.86 -0.55
C HIS A 59 2.14 8.99 0.67
N SER A 60 1.43 9.18 1.77
CA SER A 60 1.65 8.39 2.99
C SER A 60 1.39 6.91 2.74
N LEU A 61 0.29 6.60 2.06
CA LEU A 61 -0.06 5.21 1.75
C LEU A 61 0.94 4.59 0.78
N LYS A 62 1.42 5.36 -0.19
CA LYS A 62 2.47 4.92 -1.12
C LYS A 62 3.73 4.50 -0.36
N SER A 63 4.16 5.29 0.62
CA SER A 63 5.35 4.99 1.40
C SER A 63 5.21 3.68 2.15
N SER A 64 4.06 3.45 2.79
CA SER A 64 3.80 2.20 3.50
C SER A 64 3.78 1.00 2.54
N ALA A 65 3.17 1.17 1.37
CA ALA A 65 3.11 0.12 0.36
C ALA A 65 4.50 -0.26 -0.16
N LEU A 66 5.35 0.74 -0.43
CA LEU A 66 6.71 0.50 -0.91
C LEU A 66 7.53 -0.28 0.12
N GLN A 67 7.39 0.03 1.39
CA GLN A 67 8.10 -0.67 2.45
C GLN A 67 7.75 -2.16 2.51
N LEU A 68 6.50 -2.49 2.24
CA LEU A 68 6.01 -3.88 2.24
C LEU A 68 6.13 -4.56 0.88
N GLY A 69 6.70 -3.89 -0.12
CA GLY A 69 6.84 -4.47 -1.45
C GLY A 69 5.53 -4.58 -2.23
N LEU A 70 4.52 -3.78 -1.89
CA LEU A 70 3.24 -3.76 -2.58
C LEU A 70 3.32 -2.82 -3.78
N LYS A 71 3.99 -3.27 -4.82
CA LYS A 71 4.36 -2.46 -5.97
C LYS A 71 3.16 -1.88 -6.71
N LYS A 72 2.15 -2.71 -6.99
CA LYS A 72 0.98 -2.26 -7.72
C LYS A 72 0.16 -1.24 -6.94
N VAL A 73 0.05 -1.45 -5.62
CA VAL A 73 -0.59 -0.47 -4.74
C VAL A 73 0.15 0.87 -4.80
N ALA A 74 1.48 0.82 -4.70
CA ALA A 74 2.30 2.03 -4.75
C ALA A 74 2.12 2.78 -6.07
N ASP A 75 2.01 2.06 -7.19
CA ASP A 75 1.80 2.67 -8.51
C ASP A 75 0.47 3.43 -8.57
N ILE A 76 -0.59 2.84 -8.03
CA ILE A 76 -1.90 3.50 -7.98
C ILE A 76 -1.83 4.76 -7.11
N CYS A 77 -1.18 4.65 -5.94
CA CYS A 77 -1.00 5.79 -5.03
C CYS A 77 -0.20 6.90 -5.68
N LEU A 78 0.82 6.57 -6.47
CA LEU A 78 1.61 7.56 -7.19
C LEU A 78 0.75 8.37 -8.17
N THR A 79 -0.15 7.71 -8.88
CA THR A 79 -1.07 8.40 -9.80
C THR A 79 -2.01 9.34 -9.03
N LEU A 80 -2.58 8.86 -7.91
CA LEU A 80 -3.44 9.70 -7.07
C LEU A 80 -2.68 10.91 -6.53
N GLU A 81 -1.45 10.70 -6.09
CA GLU A 81 -0.59 11.78 -5.59
C GLU A 81 -0.29 12.81 -6.66
N THR A 82 0.12 12.36 -7.83
CA THR A 82 0.50 13.23 -8.94
C THR A 82 -0.69 14.04 -9.45
N GLU A 83 -1.83 13.38 -9.69
CA GLU A 83 -3.02 14.06 -10.17
C GLU A 83 -3.61 14.99 -9.13
N GLY A 84 -3.53 14.62 -7.85
CA GLY A 84 -3.96 15.49 -6.76
C GLY A 84 -3.15 16.78 -6.70
N ARG A 85 -1.84 16.70 -6.91
CA ARG A 85 -0.97 17.88 -6.92
C ARG A 85 -1.25 18.80 -8.10
N ARG A 86 -1.61 18.23 -9.25
CA ARG A 86 -1.92 19.00 -10.46
C ARG A 86 -3.22 19.80 -10.31
N ASN A 87 -4.07 19.39 -9.38
CA ASN A 87 -5.38 20.01 -9.16
C ASN A 87 -6.20 20.08 -10.44
N THR A 88 -6.16 19.00 -11.23
CA THR A 88 -6.87 18.87 -12.50
C THR A 88 -8.20 18.15 -12.30
N GLU A 89 -9.05 18.19 -13.35
CA GLU A 89 -10.28 17.42 -13.37
C GLU A 89 -9.99 15.96 -13.71
N PHE A 90 -9.43 15.25 -12.75
CA PHE A 90 -9.12 13.83 -12.87
C PHE A 90 -10.25 13.00 -12.23
N ALA A 91 -10.53 11.84 -12.80
CA ALA A 91 -11.55 10.93 -12.28
C ALA A 91 -10.97 10.13 -11.10
N PHE A 92 -10.94 10.74 -9.91
CA PHE A 92 -10.31 10.16 -8.73
C PHE A 92 -11.08 8.96 -8.17
N GLU A 93 -12.42 9.00 -8.16
CA GLU A 93 -13.20 7.96 -7.48
C GLU A 93 -12.98 6.55 -8.08
N PRO A 94 -12.99 6.36 -9.42
CA PRO A 94 -12.67 5.03 -9.96
C PRO A 94 -11.31 4.52 -9.53
N LEU A 95 -10.32 5.41 -9.43
CA LEU A 95 -8.97 5.00 -9.04
C LEU A 95 -8.86 4.70 -7.55
N ILE A 96 -9.59 5.42 -6.72
CA ILE A 96 -9.68 5.11 -5.28
C ILE A 96 -10.35 3.75 -5.09
N PHE A 97 -11.39 3.46 -5.87
CA PHE A 97 -12.04 2.15 -5.85
C PHE A 97 -11.05 1.04 -6.24
N ASP A 98 -10.28 1.25 -7.31
CA ASP A 98 -9.25 0.31 -7.74
C ASP A 98 -8.20 0.10 -6.65
N LEU A 99 -7.80 1.18 -5.99
CA LEU A 99 -6.85 1.11 -4.88
C LEU A 99 -7.38 0.22 -3.76
N GLN A 100 -8.64 0.37 -3.42
CA GLN A 100 -9.28 -0.40 -2.36
C GLN A 100 -9.26 -1.90 -2.67
N ILE A 101 -9.57 -2.26 -3.92
CA ILE A 101 -9.53 -3.65 -4.38
C ILE A 101 -8.10 -4.17 -4.38
N GLU A 102 -7.16 -3.38 -4.92
CA GLU A 102 -5.77 -3.80 -5.05
C GLU A 102 -5.10 -3.98 -3.69
N LEU A 103 -5.43 -3.15 -2.71
CA LEU A 103 -4.91 -3.31 -1.34
C LEU A 103 -5.30 -4.68 -0.77
N ARG A 104 -6.57 -5.06 -0.91
CA ARG A 104 -7.05 -6.34 -0.43
C ARG A 104 -6.34 -7.50 -1.12
N GLU A 105 -6.25 -7.44 -2.45
CA GLU A 105 -5.64 -8.51 -3.24
C GLU A 105 -4.15 -8.62 -2.96
N SER A 106 -3.44 -7.50 -2.89
CA SER A 106 -1.98 -7.49 -2.67
C SER A 106 -1.61 -7.96 -1.27
N ILE A 107 -2.37 -7.57 -0.25
CA ILE A 107 -2.13 -8.04 1.12
C ILE A 107 -2.37 -9.56 1.21
N THR A 108 -3.41 -10.06 0.55
CA THR A 108 -3.68 -11.49 0.50
C THR A 108 -2.52 -12.23 -0.18
N GLU A 109 -2.05 -11.72 -1.31
CA GLU A 109 -0.94 -12.31 -2.04
C GLU A 109 0.36 -12.29 -1.23
N LEU A 110 0.61 -11.19 -0.52
CA LEU A 110 1.75 -11.08 0.39
C LEU A 110 1.68 -12.16 1.48
N SER A 111 0.51 -12.34 2.09
CA SER A 111 0.32 -13.36 3.12
C SER A 111 0.59 -14.75 2.59
N ILE A 112 0.15 -15.05 1.37
CA ILE A 112 0.40 -16.33 0.72
C ILE A 112 1.90 -16.52 0.47
N TYR A 113 2.57 -15.50 -0.04
CA TYR A 113 4.01 -15.50 -0.30
C TYR A 113 4.81 -15.79 0.97
N LEU A 114 4.45 -15.13 2.07
CA LEU A 114 5.13 -15.30 3.35
C LEU A 114 4.96 -16.73 3.90
N LYS A 115 3.79 -17.30 3.76
CA LYS A 115 3.54 -18.69 4.19
C LYS A 115 4.38 -19.68 3.38
N LYS A 116 4.45 -19.51 2.06
CA LYS A 116 5.24 -20.36 1.19
C LYS A 116 6.72 -20.29 1.53
N THR A 117 7.23 -19.09 1.78
CA THR A 117 8.63 -18.89 2.13
C THR A 117 8.98 -19.56 3.45
N LYS A 118 8.11 -19.48 4.46
CA LYS A 118 8.31 -20.14 5.75
C LYS A 118 8.30 -21.66 5.60
N GLN A 119 7.44 -22.20 4.76
CA GLN A 119 7.37 -23.64 4.52
C GLN A 119 8.65 -24.16 3.85
N ILE A 120 9.21 -23.40 2.93
CA ILE A 120 10.45 -23.76 2.26
C ILE A 120 11.64 -23.66 3.20
N ALA A 121 11.64 -22.68 4.11
CA ALA A 121 12.73 -22.43 5.05
C ALA A 121 12.74 -23.41 6.23
N SER A 122 11.67 -24.09 6.48
CA SER A 122 11.56 -25.11 7.52
C SER A 122 11.82 -26.50 6.93
#